data_9b1495b5f1a0d5d1dd6b5df9beed58d8
#
_entry.id   9b1495b5f1a0d5d1dd6b5df9beed58d8
#
_cell.length_a   1.000
_cell.length_b   1.000
_cell.length_c   1.000
_cell.angle_alpha   90.00
_cell.angle_beta   90.00
_cell.angle_gamma   90.00
#
_symmetry.space_group_name_H-M   'P 1'
#
loop_
_entity.id
_entity.type
_entity.pdbx_description
1 polymer ?
#
loop_
_entity_poly.entity_id
_entity_poly.type
_entity_poly.pdbx_seq_one_letter_code
_entity_poly.pdbx_strand_id
1 'polypeptide(L)'
;SPEYFRTLGIPLLAGRAFRDDDAPGRETVVIVSQEFARRAGVRNPVGMQIEPGINLGETATIIGVVGDVRMRNLETAPLPMTYWSYRQAPFPNTYMAVRSSLPQTQLVNSVKQAIRSSYSDQAVFNVRTMDQVFSGSVAQPRFQASLTGAFALLALAMAASGMYTVISYLVSQRTSEIAIRIALGAGRGAIIKTVLGTTVLWVVGGLAVGLGLGLAASTTIRSLTNAVTTGSPVMYAAVLGVFLLVTLLAAYMPVRRAIRLDPAVALRSE
;
A
#
# COMPACT_ATOMS: atom_id res chain seq x y z
N SER A 1 15.82 22.11 16.70
CA SER A 1 16.45 23.29 16.07
C SER A 1 15.34 24.22 15.57
N PRO A 2 15.51 25.56 15.67
CA PRO A 2 14.53 26.55 15.16
C PRO A 2 14.18 26.32 13.67
N GLU A 3 15.16 25.99 12.87
CA GLU A 3 15.03 25.82 11.42
C GLU A 3 14.50 24.44 10.97
N TYR A 4 14.26 23.52 11.88
CA TYR A 4 13.91 22.14 11.57
C TYR A 4 12.68 22.05 10.68
N PHE A 5 11.59 22.69 11.07
CA PHE A 5 10.32 22.63 10.35
C PHE A 5 10.42 23.28 8.97
N ARG A 6 11.13 24.41 8.87
CA ARG A 6 11.38 25.11 7.61
C ARG A 6 12.22 24.27 6.64
N THR A 7 13.28 23.65 7.15
CA THR A 7 14.18 22.80 6.35
C THR A 7 13.43 21.60 5.75
N LEU A 8 12.57 20.94 6.53
CA LEU A 8 11.79 19.81 6.10
C LEU A 8 10.49 20.18 5.38
N GLY A 9 10.13 21.47 5.34
CA GLY A 9 8.89 21.92 4.70
C GLY A 9 7.63 21.58 5.49
N ILE A 10 7.75 21.43 6.80
CA ILE A 10 6.62 21.16 7.70
C ILE A 10 5.95 22.49 8.06
N PRO A 11 4.66 22.70 7.72
CA PRO A 11 3.98 23.97 8.00
C PRO A 11 3.71 24.14 9.49
N LEU A 12 3.96 25.36 10.00
CA LEU A 12 3.50 25.79 11.31
C LEU A 12 2.02 26.21 11.17
N LEU A 13 1.12 25.57 11.90
CA LEU A 13 -0.32 25.78 11.80
C LEU A 13 -0.84 26.77 12.85
N ALA A 14 -0.23 26.77 14.05
CA ALA A 14 -0.58 27.68 15.13
C ALA A 14 0.61 27.93 16.05
N GLY A 15 0.63 29.06 16.75
CA GLY A 15 1.68 29.42 17.70
C GLY A 15 2.99 29.85 17.04
N ARG A 16 4.12 29.45 17.61
CA ARG A 16 5.47 29.80 17.14
C ARG A 16 6.40 28.59 17.03
N ALA A 17 7.42 28.69 16.19
CA ALA A 17 8.54 27.75 16.15
C ALA A 17 9.47 27.93 17.35
N PHE A 18 10.42 27.00 17.53
CA PHE A 18 11.50 27.15 18.51
C PHE A 18 12.37 28.36 18.21
N ARG A 19 12.92 28.94 19.26
CA ARG A 19 13.88 30.07 19.22
C ARG A 19 15.17 29.67 19.88
N ASP A 20 16.20 30.45 19.67
CA ASP A 20 17.50 30.23 20.30
C ASP A 20 17.48 30.48 21.81
N ASP A 21 16.53 31.25 22.31
CA ASP A 21 16.29 31.51 23.73
C ASP A 21 15.47 30.40 24.45
N ASP A 22 14.94 29.42 23.73
CA ASP A 22 14.34 28.22 24.31
C ASP A 22 15.46 27.26 24.81
N ALA A 23 16.19 27.69 25.87
CA ALA A 23 17.39 27.07 26.39
C ALA A 23 17.18 26.42 27.80
N PRO A 24 18.13 25.62 28.30
CA PRO A 24 18.05 25.08 29.66
C PRO A 24 17.90 26.16 30.70
N GLY A 25 17.14 25.90 31.76
CA GLY A 25 16.84 26.85 32.81
C GLY A 25 15.75 27.89 32.49
N ARG A 26 15.17 27.80 31.30
CA ARG A 26 13.91 28.46 30.92
C ARG A 26 12.74 27.53 31.01
N GLU A 27 11.53 28.06 30.81
CA GLU A 27 10.33 27.26 30.69
C GLU A 27 10.48 26.14 29.65
N THR A 28 10.17 24.91 30.02
CA THR A 28 10.22 23.77 29.10
C THR A 28 9.13 23.90 28.04
N VAL A 29 9.52 23.91 26.78
CA VAL A 29 8.61 24.16 25.66
C VAL A 29 8.56 22.98 24.70
N VAL A 30 7.37 22.74 24.14
CA VAL A 30 7.11 21.66 23.20
C VAL A 30 6.27 22.16 22.04
N ILE A 31 6.52 21.60 20.85
CA ILE A 31 5.68 21.75 19.67
C ILE A 31 5.02 20.41 19.39
N VAL A 32 3.75 20.41 19.04
CA VAL A 32 2.96 19.19 18.82
C VAL A 32 2.47 19.09 17.38
N SER A 33 2.24 17.87 16.90
CA SER A 33 1.62 17.65 15.60
C SER A 33 0.12 17.92 15.62
N GLN A 34 -0.48 18.15 14.47
CA GLN A 34 -1.93 18.32 14.33
C GLN A 34 -2.69 17.08 14.84
N GLU A 35 -2.18 15.89 14.56
CA GLU A 35 -2.78 14.63 15.04
C GLU A 35 -2.75 14.54 16.57
N PHE A 36 -1.74 15.07 17.23
CA PHE A 36 -1.70 15.16 18.69
C PHE A 36 -2.86 16.01 19.20
N ALA A 37 -3.04 17.22 18.64
CA ALA A 37 -4.14 18.12 19.02
C ALA A 37 -5.51 17.47 18.77
N ARG A 38 -5.67 16.77 17.65
CA ARG A 38 -6.89 16.06 17.28
C ARG A 38 -7.23 14.95 18.28
N ARG A 39 -6.25 14.13 18.69
CA ARG A 39 -6.47 13.07 19.69
C ARG A 39 -6.74 13.60 21.10
N ALA A 40 -6.13 14.72 21.44
CA ALA A 40 -6.41 15.41 22.69
C ALA A 40 -7.81 16.09 22.72
N GLY A 41 -8.53 16.11 21.59
CA GLY A 41 -9.85 16.75 21.48
C GLY A 41 -9.81 18.28 21.54
N VAL A 42 -8.65 18.90 21.33
CA VAL A 42 -8.42 20.34 21.49
C VAL A 42 -8.13 20.98 20.13
N ARG A 43 -8.90 22.04 19.78
CA ARG A 43 -8.69 22.77 18.52
C ARG A 43 -7.38 23.57 18.47
N ASN A 44 -7.02 24.21 19.58
CA ASN A 44 -5.81 24.98 19.71
C ASN A 44 -5.15 24.71 21.07
N PRO A 45 -4.16 23.81 21.14
CA PRO A 45 -3.49 23.46 22.39
C PRO A 45 -2.38 24.46 22.80
N VAL A 46 -2.12 25.53 22.03
CA VAL A 46 -1.07 26.50 22.33
C VAL A 46 -1.32 27.16 23.70
N GLY A 47 -0.31 27.15 24.57
CA GLY A 47 -0.39 27.62 25.94
C GLY A 47 -0.82 26.55 26.96
N MET A 48 -1.23 25.38 26.53
CA MET A 48 -1.52 24.28 27.46
C MET A 48 -0.24 23.61 27.95
N GLN A 49 -0.28 23.13 29.18
CA GLN A 49 0.81 22.34 29.77
C GLN A 49 0.55 20.86 29.61
N ILE A 50 1.59 20.12 29.29
CA ILE A 50 1.60 18.66 29.20
C ILE A 50 2.72 18.08 30.04
N GLU A 51 2.56 16.86 30.53
CA GLU A 51 3.63 16.09 31.13
C GLU A 51 4.53 15.54 30.03
N PRO A 52 5.85 15.80 30.07
CA PRO A 52 6.75 15.43 28.97
C PRO A 52 6.93 13.92 28.76
N GLY A 53 6.65 13.07 29.72
CA GLY A 53 6.88 11.63 29.64
C GLY A 53 8.37 11.23 29.53
N ILE A 54 9.27 12.20 29.56
CA ILE A 54 10.75 12.08 29.56
C ILE A 54 11.28 13.00 30.65
N ASN A 55 12.48 12.75 31.16
CA ASN A 55 13.09 13.50 32.27
C ASN A 55 13.47 14.95 31.88
N LEU A 56 12.49 15.77 31.50
CA LEU A 56 12.67 17.19 31.12
C LEU A 56 12.02 18.18 32.08
N GLY A 57 11.60 17.73 33.25
CA GLY A 57 10.86 18.51 34.22
C GLY A 57 9.44 18.01 34.41
N GLU A 58 8.68 18.65 35.28
CA GLU A 58 7.33 18.22 35.63
C GLU A 58 6.29 18.56 34.56
N THR A 59 6.44 19.70 33.88
CA THR A 59 5.51 20.18 32.85
C THR A 59 6.24 20.86 31.69
N ALA A 60 5.62 20.80 30.50
CA ALA A 60 6.08 21.52 29.32
C ALA A 60 4.92 22.28 28.68
N THR A 61 5.16 23.53 28.28
CA THR A 61 4.16 24.38 27.63
C THR A 61 4.17 24.19 26.13
N ILE A 62 3.01 23.95 25.55
CA ILE A 62 2.83 23.82 24.09
C ILE A 62 2.92 25.24 23.49
N ILE A 63 3.95 25.48 22.69
CA ILE A 63 4.19 26.78 22.05
C ILE A 63 3.76 26.83 20.58
N GLY A 64 3.50 25.69 19.96
CA GLY A 64 3.09 25.64 18.57
C GLY A 64 2.51 24.30 18.15
N VAL A 65 1.77 24.35 17.04
CA VAL A 65 1.21 23.17 16.34
C VAL A 65 1.76 23.15 14.93
N VAL A 66 2.26 22.00 14.51
CA VAL A 66 2.80 21.79 13.15
C VAL A 66 2.00 20.73 12.40
N GLY A 67 2.13 20.76 11.08
CA GLY A 67 1.54 19.74 10.21
C GLY A 67 2.03 18.33 10.54
N ASP A 68 1.22 17.35 10.22
CA ASP A 68 1.52 15.95 10.47
C ASP A 68 2.62 15.42 9.54
N VAL A 69 3.47 14.56 10.09
CA VAL A 69 4.54 13.88 9.36
C VAL A 69 4.33 12.36 9.45
N ARG A 70 4.50 11.68 8.32
CA ARG A 70 4.45 10.22 8.24
C ARG A 70 5.82 9.63 8.49
N MET A 71 6.05 9.05 9.67
CA MET A 71 7.37 8.57 10.07
C MET A 71 7.68 7.12 9.67
N ARG A 72 6.69 6.26 9.61
CA ARG A 72 6.92 4.82 9.39
C ARG A 72 6.83 4.42 7.93
N ASN A 73 5.73 4.76 7.30
CA ASN A 73 5.49 4.56 5.88
C ASN A 73 4.44 5.56 5.38
N LEU A 74 4.31 5.69 4.07
CA LEU A 74 3.39 6.64 3.44
C LEU A 74 1.91 6.23 3.56
N GLU A 75 1.63 4.99 3.92
CA GLU A 75 0.30 4.40 3.95
C GLU A 75 -0.35 4.44 5.33
N THR A 76 0.45 4.56 6.42
CA THR A 76 -0.09 4.64 7.78
C THR A 76 -0.55 6.05 8.11
N ALA A 77 -1.65 6.12 8.88
CA ALA A 77 -2.11 7.39 9.44
C ALA A 77 -1.01 8.06 10.26
N PRO A 78 -0.93 9.39 10.27
CA PRO A 78 0.01 10.11 11.10
C PRO A 78 -0.12 9.71 12.57
N LEU A 79 1.01 9.61 13.25
CA LEU A 79 1.03 9.39 14.70
C LEU A 79 1.05 10.73 15.43
N PRO A 80 0.48 10.81 16.64
CA PRO A 80 0.63 11.99 17.48
C PRO A 80 2.10 12.15 17.84
N MET A 81 2.66 13.32 17.59
CA MET A 81 4.06 13.61 17.78
C MET A 81 4.27 14.85 18.64
N THR A 82 5.31 14.79 19.47
CA THR A 82 5.84 15.93 20.23
C THR A 82 7.26 16.22 19.77
N TYR A 83 7.59 17.49 19.59
CA TYR A 83 8.90 17.95 19.19
C TYR A 83 9.51 18.78 20.32
N TRP A 84 10.74 18.50 20.67
CA TRP A 84 11.44 19.11 21.79
C TRP A 84 12.60 19.96 21.29
N SER A 85 12.90 21.06 21.99
CA SER A 85 14.08 21.83 21.70
C SER A 85 15.33 21.00 21.99
N TYR A 86 16.24 20.85 21.03
CA TYR A 86 17.49 20.10 21.21
C TYR A 86 18.37 20.72 22.31
N ARG A 87 18.17 21.98 22.62
CA ARG A 87 18.87 22.66 23.71
C ARG A 87 18.36 22.26 25.09
N GLN A 88 17.05 22.01 25.21
CA GLN A 88 16.43 21.56 26.47
C GLN A 88 16.49 20.04 26.63
N ALA A 89 16.45 19.30 25.53
CA ALA A 89 16.49 17.84 25.48
C ALA A 89 17.61 17.35 24.56
N PRO A 90 18.87 17.38 24.96
CA PRO A 90 19.97 16.85 24.17
C PRO A 90 19.91 15.34 24.11
N PHE A 91 19.89 14.79 22.89
CA PHE A 91 19.98 13.34 22.66
C PHE A 91 21.39 12.97 22.17
N PRO A 92 21.94 11.83 22.60
CA PRO A 92 23.29 11.41 22.23
C PRO A 92 23.46 11.15 20.73
N ASN A 93 22.40 10.72 20.07
CA ASN A 93 22.38 10.50 18.63
C ASN A 93 21.57 11.60 17.93
N THR A 94 22.25 12.45 17.17
CA THR A 94 21.63 13.59 16.47
C THR A 94 21.68 13.36 14.96
N TYR A 95 20.56 13.57 14.29
CA TYR A 95 20.48 13.61 12.84
C TYR A 95 20.41 15.06 12.37
N MET A 96 21.23 15.39 11.37
CA MET A 96 21.24 16.72 10.76
C MET A 96 20.61 16.64 9.38
N ALA A 97 19.55 17.43 9.14
CA ALA A 97 19.00 17.64 7.81
C ALA A 97 19.53 18.94 7.22
N VAL A 98 20.11 18.88 6.03
CA VAL A 98 20.63 20.05 5.33
C VAL A 98 19.94 20.18 3.99
N ARG A 99 19.38 21.36 3.70
CA ARG A 99 18.81 21.71 2.40
C ARG A 99 19.73 22.69 1.69
N SER A 100 20.14 22.37 0.47
CA SER A 100 21.03 23.17 -0.34
C SER A 100 20.74 22.98 -1.83
N SER A 101 21.13 23.96 -2.65
CA SER A 101 21.16 23.87 -4.11
C SER A 101 22.50 23.33 -4.65
N LEU A 102 23.48 23.08 -3.78
CA LEU A 102 24.78 22.54 -4.17
C LEU A 102 24.69 21.06 -4.56
N PRO A 103 25.53 20.58 -5.48
CA PRO A 103 25.68 19.16 -5.75
C PRO A 103 26.01 18.38 -4.48
N GLN A 104 25.45 17.16 -4.35
CA GLN A 104 25.55 16.31 -3.15
C GLN A 104 27.00 16.15 -2.65
N THR A 105 27.94 15.87 -3.54
CA THR A 105 29.35 15.64 -3.18
C THR A 105 30.00 16.87 -2.56
N GLN A 106 29.74 18.06 -3.11
CA GLN A 106 30.25 19.31 -2.58
C GLN A 106 29.62 19.62 -1.23
N LEU A 107 28.30 19.47 -1.09
CA LEU A 107 27.58 19.70 0.15
C LEU A 107 28.11 18.79 1.27
N VAL A 108 28.26 17.49 1.01
CA VAL A 108 28.76 16.53 2.00
C VAL A 108 30.16 16.89 2.48
N ASN A 109 31.05 17.27 1.55
CA ASN A 109 32.42 17.68 1.90
C ASN A 109 32.45 18.95 2.74
N SER A 110 31.66 19.97 2.36
CA SER A 110 31.55 21.22 3.10
C SER A 110 30.99 20.99 4.51
N VAL A 111 29.96 20.18 4.67
CA VAL A 111 29.37 19.83 5.97
C VAL A 111 30.39 19.07 6.84
N LYS A 112 31.06 18.05 6.26
CA LYS A 112 32.12 17.33 6.98
C LYS A 112 33.25 18.22 7.44
N GLN A 113 33.68 19.15 6.59
CA GLN A 113 34.73 20.10 6.92
C GLN A 113 34.29 21.06 8.04
N ALA A 114 33.07 21.59 7.97
CA ALA A 114 32.51 22.46 9.01
C ALA A 114 32.39 21.76 10.37
N ILE A 115 31.96 20.49 10.38
CA ILE A 115 31.88 19.71 11.62
C ILE A 115 33.26 19.43 12.18
N ARG A 116 34.25 19.05 11.37
CA ARG A 116 35.63 18.78 11.81
C ARG A 116 36.35 20.03 12.32
N SER A 117 36.06 21.18 11.76
CA SER A 117 36.65 22.44 12.24
C SER A 117 36.11 22.86 13.61
N SER A 118 34.90 22.48 13.96
CA SER A 118 34.27 22.79 15.25
C SER A 118 34.44 21.65 16.28
N TYR A 119 34.48 20.41 15.83
CA TYR A 119 34.54 19.20 16.64
C TYR A 119 35.41 18.15 15.94
N SER A 120 36.71 18.14 16.24
CA SER A 120 37.71 17.30 15.56
C SER A 120 37.43 15.78 15.66
N ASP A 121 36.77 15.36 16.74
CA ASP A 121 36.58 13.96 17.08
C ASP A 121 35.15 13.46 16.76
N GLN A 122 34.32 14.30 16.12
CA GLN A 122 32.96 13.94 15.79
C GLN A 122 32.88 13.13 14.49
N ALA A 123 32.47 11.86 14.58
CA ALA A 123 32.25 11.02 13.43
C ALA A 123 30.94 11.38 12.70
N VAL A 124 31.02 11.61 11.40
CA VAL A 124 29.85 11.78 10.52
C VAL A 124 29.66 10.50 9.76
N PHE A 125 28.57 9.81 10.03
CA PHE A 125 28.21 8.53 9.38
C PHE A 125 26.80 8.58 8.81
N ASN A 126 26.46 7.61 7.98
CA ASN A 126 25.13 7.42 7.42
C ASN A 126 24.60 8.63 6.62
N VAL A 127 25.47 9.24 5.80
CA VAL A 127 25.07 10.35 4.92
C VAL A 127 24.21 9.84 3.79
N ARG A 128 22.97 10.29 3.71
CA ARG A 128 21.98 9.88 2.69
C ARG A 128 21.26 11.10 2.14
N THR A 129 20.88 11.04 0.87
CA THR A 129 19.90 11.98 0.32
C THR A 129 18.48 11.63 0.78
N MET A 130 17.57 12.62 0.74
CA MET A 130 16.16 12.34 1.02
C MET A 130 15.56 11.36 0.01
N ASP A 131 16.00 11.38 -1.25
CA ASP A 131 15.60 10.38 -2.26
C ASP A 131 16.02 8.96 -1.89
N GLN A 132 17.22 8.78 -1.35
CA GLN A 132 17.69 7.47 -0.85
C GLN A 132 16.89 7.01 0.37
N VAL A 133 16.57 7.91 1.28
CA VAL A 133 15.72 7.60 2.45
C VAL A 133 14.32 7.21 1.98
N PHE A 134 13.75 7.97 1.05
CA PHE A 134 12.44 7.68 0.48
C PHE A 134 12.42 6.35 -0.29
N SER A 135 13.40 6.13 -1.16
CA SER A 135 13.53 4.88 -1.94
C SER A 135 13.67 3.66 -1.03
N GLY A 136 14.45 3.79 0.04
CA GLY A 136 14.59 2.74 1.06
C GLY A 136 13.27 2.41 1.77
N SER A 137 12.46 3.41 2.05
CA SER A 137 11.17 3.21 2.74
C SER A 137 10.11 2.51 1.88
N VAL A 138 10.20 2.61 0.54
CA VAL A 138 9.25 1.97 -0.39
C VAL A 138 9.78 0.67 -1.02
N ALA A 139 11.05 0.32 -0.81
CA ALA A 139 11.65 -0.88 -1.40
C ALA A 139 10.98 -2.17 -0.89
N GLN A 140 10.77 -2.29 0.41
CA GLN A 140 10.14 -3.46 1.03
C GLN A 140 8.67 -3.63 0.59
N PRO A 141 7.80 -2.61 0.63
CA PRO A 141 6.44 -2.72 0.09
C PRO A 141 6.40 -3.11 -1.39
N ARG A 142 7.30 -2.57 -2.23
CA ARG A 142 7.38 -2.95 -3.65
C ARG A 142 7.77 -4.41 -3.84
N PHE A 143 8.74 -4.91 -3.09
CA PHE A 143 9.13 -6.31 -3.13
C PHE A 143 7.97 -7.22 -2.72
N GLN A 144 7.27 -6.91 -1.63
CA GLN A 144 6.10 -7.65 -1.18
C GLN A 144 4.98 -7.64 -2.24
N ALA A 145 4.71 -6.48 -2.85
CA ALA A 145 3.70 -6.36 -3.91
C ALA A 145 4.08 -7.19 -5.15
N SER A 146 5.34 -7.17 -5.57
CA SER A 146 5.81 -7.97 -6.71
C SER A 146 5.73 -9.48 -6.45
N LEU A 147 6.09 -9.91 -5.25
CA LEU A 147 6.00 -11.31 -4.84
C LEU A 147 4.54 -11.78 -4.79
N THR A 148 3.67 -10.99 -4.16
CA THR A 148 2.22 -11.27 -4.11
C THR A 148 1.61 -11.30 -5.51
N GLY A 149 2.01 -10.38 -6.39
CA GLY A 149 1.60 -10.35 -7.80
C GLY A 149 2.02 -11.62 -8.56
N ALA A 150 3.23 -12.10 -8.35
CA ALA A 150 3.70 -13.34 -8.95
C ALA A 150 2.87 -14.55 -8.48
N PHE A 151 2.59 -14.68 -7.19
CA PHE A 151 1.73 -15.73 -6.67
C PHE A 151 0.28 -15.62 -7.19
N ALA A 152 -0.25 -14.42 -7.30
CA ALA A 152 -1.58 -14.19 -7.87
C ALA A 152 -1.65 -14.63 -9.34
N LEU A 153 -0.62 -14.36 -10.14
CA LEU A 153 -0.54 -14.83 -11.53
C LEU A 153 -0.44 -16.37 -11.63
N LEU A 154 0.34 -17.01 -10.78
CA LEU A 154 0.40 -18.47 -10.71
C LEU A 154 -0.94 -19.07 -10.32
N ALA A 155 -1.59 -18.54 -9.30
CA ALA A 155 -2.92 -18.98 -8.88
C ALA A 155 -3.97 -18.84 -10.01
N LEU A 156 -3.92 -17.71 -10.75
CA LEU A 156 -4.79 -17.47 -11.88
C LEU A 156 -4.53 -18.45 -13.01
N ALA A 157 -3.28 -18.77 -13.32
CA ALA A 157 -2.91 -19.76 -14.33
C ALA A 157 -3.41 -21.17 -13.95
N MET A 158 -3.26 -21.56 -12.67
CA MET A 158 -3.79 -22.84 -12.17
C MET A 158 -5.31 -22.88 -12.24
N ALA A 159 -6.00 -21.81 -11.85
CA ALA A 159 -7.45 -21.72 -11.95
C ALA A 159 -7.95 -21.82 -13.41
N ALA A 160 -7.28 -21.12 -14.33
CA ALA A 160 -7.58 -21.19 -15.76
C ALA A 160 -7.37 -22.59 -16.34
N SER A 161 -6.28 -23.26 -15.96
CA SER A 161 -5.98 -24.64 -16.36
C SER A 161 -7.02 -25.63 -15.82
N GLY A 162 -7.39 -25.53 -14.54
CA GLY A 162 -8.42 -26.34 -13.94
C GLY A 162 -9.79 -26.17 -14.63
N MET A 163 -10.17 -24.93 -14.89
CA MET A 163 -11.40 -24.61 -15.60
C MET A 163 -11.40 -25.16 -17.03
N TYR A 164 -10.29 -25.01 -17.75
CA TYR A 164 -10.12 -25.59 -19.08
C TYR A 164 -10.33 -27.11 -19.07
N THR A 165 -9.74 -27.82 -18.10
CA THR A 165 -9.85 -29.29 -17.97
C THR A 165 -11.31 -29.73 -17.71
N VAL A 166 -11.98 -29.07 -16.75
CA VAL A 166 -13.37 -29.39 -16.41
C VAL A 166 -14.29 -29.15 -17.60
N ILE A 167 -14.16 -28.01 -18.28
CA ILE A 167 -15.02 -27.72 -19.45
C ILE A 167 -14.70 -28.64 -20.60
N SER A 168 -13.43 -28.96 -20.87
CA SER A 168 -13.05 -29.94 -21.90
C SER A 168 -13.69 -31.32 -21.64
N TYR A 169 -13.68 -31.76 -20.40
CA TYR A 169 -14.32 -33.02 -19.99
C TYR A 169 -15.85 -32.99 -20.17
N LEU A 170 -16.52 -31.93 -19.71
CA LEU A 170 -17.96 -31.76 -19.86
C LEU A 170 -18.42 -31.72 -21.33
N VAL A 171 -17.61 -31.02 -22.16
CA VAL A 171 -17.86 -30.95 -23.61
C VAL A 171 -17.67 -32.32 -24.28
N SER A 172 -16.61 -33.06 -23.91
CA SER A 172 -16.36 -34.40 -24.48
C SER A 172 -17.46 -35.39 -24.11
N GLN A 173 -18.02 -35.35 -22.89
CA GLN A 173 -19.16 -36.19 -22.49
C GLN A 173 -20.43 -35.89 -23.28
N ARG A 174 -20.62 -34.67 -23.78
CA ARG A 174 -21.81 -34.25 -24.52
C ARG A 174 -21.58 -34.19 -26.04
N THR A 175 -20.49 -34.74 -26.53
CA THR A 175 -20.12 -34.64 -27.96
C THR A 175 -21.19 -35.29 -28.86
N SER A 176 -21.74 -36.43 -28.49
CA SER A 176 -22.83 -37.11 -29.21
C SER A 176 -24.12 -36.26 -29.26
N GLU A 177 -24.55 -35.70 -28.12
CA GLU A 177 -25.71 -34.79 -28.05
C GLU A 177 -25.51 -33.53 -28.92
N ILE A 178 -24.32 -32.96 -28.88
CA ILE A 178 -23.96 -31.78 -29.69
C ILE A 178 -23.96 -32.13 -31.19
N ALA A 179 -23.43 -33.31 -31.56
CA ALA A 179 -23.42 -33.79 -32.94
C ALA A 179 -24.84 -33.99 -33.50
N ILE A 180 -25.74 -34.58 -32.73
CA ILE A 180 -27.16 -34.75 -33.12
C ILE A 180 -27.82 -33.38 -33.31
N ARG A 181 -27.62 -32.43 -32.43
CA ARG A 181 -28.19 -31.09 -32.58
C ARG A 181 -27.66 -30.34 -33.81
N ILE A 182 -26.39 -30.51 -34.14
CA ILE A 182 -25.81 -29.94 -35.38
C ILE A 182 -26.43 -30.61 -36.60
N ALA A 183 -26.60 -31.93 -36.60
CA ALA A 183 -27.23 -32.66 -37.70
C ALA A 183 -28.70 -32.25 -37.91
N LEU A 184 -29.42 -31.91 -36.86
CA LEU A 184 -30.79 -31.35 -36.88
C LEU A 184 -30.87 -29.85 -37.24
N GLY A 185 -29.72 -29.23 -37.62
CA GLY A 185 -29.69 -27.84 -38.10
C GLY A 185 -29.53 -26.78 -37.00
N ALA A 186 -29.17 -27.13 -35.78
CA ALA A 186 -28.93 -26.18 -34.74
C ALA A 186 -27.69 -25.28 -35.08
N GLY A 187 -27.87 -23.97 -35.06
CA GLY A 187 -26.81 -23.03 -35.35
C GLY A 187 -25.69 -23.10 -34.26
N ARG A 188 -24.44 -23.02 -34.71
CA ARG A 188 -23.24 -23.05 -33.83
C ARG A 188 -23.32 -22.09 -32.64
N GLY A 189 -23.95 -20.91 -32.85
CA GLY A 189 -24.13 -19.91 -31.79
C GLY A 189 -25.07 -20.36 -30.68
N ALA A 190 -26.13 -21.14 -30.99
CA ALA A 190 -27.07 -21.68 -29.99
C ALA A 190 -26.37 -22.70 -29.06
N ILE A 191 -25.50 -23.52 -29.60
CA ILE A 191 -24.71 -24.52 -28.84
C ILE A 191 -23.72 -23.83 -27.91
N ILE A 192 -22.98 -22.83 -28.42
CA ILE A 192 -22.07 -22.03 -27.64
C ILE A 192 -22.82 -21.37 -26.46
N LYS A 193 -23.96 -20.75 -26.74
CA LYS A 193 -24.77 -20.08 -25.71
C LYS A 193 -25.26 -21.04 -24.62
N THR A 194 -25.63 -22.24 -24.97
CA THR A 194 -26.10 -23.26 -23.99
C THR A 194 -24.96 -23.76 -23.10
N VAL A 195 -23.80 -24.09 -23.69
CA VAL A 195 -22.66 -24.63 -22.94
C VAL A 195 -22.01 -23.51 -22.09
N LEU A 196 -21.80 -22.31 -22.66
CA LEU A 196 -21.26 -21.19 -21.92
C LEU A 196 -22.22 -20.65 -20.86
N GLY A 197 -23.53 -20.69 -21.08
CA GLY A 197 -24.52 -20.22 -20.13
C GLY A 197 -24.45 -20.96 -18.79
N THR A 198 -24.34 -22.29 -18.82
CA THR A 198 -24.15 -23.09 -17.61
C THR A 198 -22.83 -22.81 -16.93
N THR A 199 -21.75 -22.65 -17.71
CA THR A 199 -20.42 -22.32 -17.20
C THR A 199 -20.40 -20.95 -16.52
N VAL A 200 -21.01 -19.93 -17.13
CA VAL A 200 -21.10 -18.58 -16.58
C VAL A 200 -21.81 -18.59 -15.22
N LEU A 201 -22.86 -19.37 -15.05
CA LEU A 201 -23.55 -19.45 -13.77
C LEU A 201 -22.66 -19.98 -12.65
N TRP A 202 -21.87 -21.02 -12.89
CA TRP A 202 -20.90 -21.56 -11.93
C TRP A 202 -19.77 -20.58 -11.64
N VAL A 203 -19.29 -19.86 -12.67
CA VAL A 203 -18.24 -18.83 -12.53
C VAL A 203 -18.74 -17.65 -11.68
N VAL A 204 -19.94 -17.16 -11.95
CA VAL A 204 -20.53 -16.05 -11.17
C VAL A 204 -20.76 -16.49 -9.72
N GLY A 205 -21.24 -17.69 -9.48
CA GLY A 205 -21.38 -18.25 -8.14
C GLY A 205 -20.05 -18.34 -7.40
N GLY A 206 -19.02 -18.86 -8.05
CA GLY A 206 -17.65 -18.92 -7.50
C GLY A 206 -17.05 -17.56 -7.21
N LEU A 207 -17.23 -16.58 -8.11
CA LEU A 207 -16.79 -15.19 -7.90
C LEU A 207 -17.51 -14.51 -6.72
N ALA A 208 -18.81 -14.74 -6.57
CA ALA A 208 -19.59 -14.21 -5.45
C ALA A 208 -19.08 -14.75 -4.10
N VAL A 209 -18.86 -16.06 -4.01
CA VAL A 209 -18.28 -16.70 -2.82
C VAL A 209 -16.85 -16.22 -2.57
N GLY A 210 -16.01 -16.18 -3.61
CA GLY A 210 -14.62 -15.70 -3.51
C GLY A 210 -14.53 -14.23 -3.06
N LEU A 211 -15.42 -13.38 -3.57
CA LEU A 211 -15.51 -11.98 -3.14
C LEU A 211 -15.93 -11.89 -1.66
N GLY A 212 -16.93 -12.65 -1.25
CA GLY A 212 -17.39 -12.69 0.14
C GLY A 212 -16.29 -13.14 1.10
N LEU A 213 -15.55 -14.20 0.77
CA LEU A 213 -14.41 -14.67 1.56
C LEU A 213 -13.26 -13.65 1.57
N GLY A 214 -12.97 -13.02 0.43
CA GLY A 214 -11.95 -11.97 0.32
C GLY A 214 -12.26 -10.74 1.17
N LEU A 215 -13.52 -10.30 1.19
CA LEU A 215 -13.97 -9.21 2.05
C LEU A 215 -13.90 -9.59 3.54
N ALA A 216 -14.32 -10.79 3.90
CA ALA A 216 -14.22 -11.30 5.27
C ALA A 216 -12.76 -11.39 5.73
N ALA A 217 -11.86 -11.93 4.92
CA ALA A 217 -10.43 -11.98 5.20
C ALA A 217 -9.83 -10.56 5.35
N SER A 218 -10.23 -9.61 4.51
CA SER A 218 -9.75 -8.23 4.58
C SER A 218 -10.14 -7.54 5.89
N THR A 219 -11.32 -7.80 6.43
CA THR A 219 -11.74 -7.24 7.73
C THR A 219 -10.92 -7.79 8.89
N THR A 220 -10.61 -9.08 8.86
CA THR A 220 -9.76 -9.73 9.88
C THR A 220 -8.33 -9.20 9.84
N ILE A 221 -7.74 -9.01 8.66
CA ILE A 221 -6.40 -8.46 8.50
C ILE A 221 -6.35 -7.00 8.97
N ARG A 222 -7.39 -6.21 8.70
CA ARG A 222 -7.50 -4.82 9.19
C ARG A 222 -7.47 -4.72 10.71
N SER A 223 -8.14 -5.62 11.41
CA SER A 223 -8.16 -5.63 12.89
C SER A 223 -6.77 -5.93 13.49
N LEU A 224 -5.92 -6.65 12.76
CA LEU A 224 -4.58 -7.05 13.20
C LEU A 224 -3.50 -6.01 12.85
N THR A 225 -3.67 -5.24 11.78
CA THR A 225 -2.57 -4.41 11.25
C THR A 225 -2.75 -2.91 11.40
N ASN A 226 -3.90 -2.41 11.87
CA ASN A 226 -4.24 -0.97 11.90
C ASN A 226 -3.96 -0.24 10.55
N ALA A 227 -3.81 -0.98 9.47
CA ALA A 227 -3.53 -0.44 8.14
C ALA A 227 -4.85 0.03 7.52
N VAL A 228 -4.99 1.34 7.39
CA VAL A 228 -6.14 1.99 6.74
C VAL A 228 -5.92 1.95 5.21
N THR A 229 -5.96 0.78 4.62
CA THR A 229 -6.07 0.65 3.17
C THR A 229 -7.49 0.21 2.82
N THR A 230 -8.34 1.18 2.61
CA THR A 230 -9.60 0.97 1.90
C THR A 230 -9.27 0.71 0.44
N GLY A 231 -9.28 -0.56 0.05
CA GLY A 231 -9.26 -0.89 -1.38
C GLY A 231 -10.41 -0.14 -2.05
N SER A 232 -10.13 0.66 -3.08
CA SER A 232 -11.18 1.37 -3.78
C SER A 232 -12.13 0.36 -4.43
N PRO A 233 -13.46 0.61 -4.49
CA PRO A 233 -14.41 -0.28 -5.18
C PRO A 233 -13.99 -0.59 -6.61
N VAL A 234 -13.31 0.35 -7.26
CA VAL A 234 -12.74 0.21 -8.61
C VAL A 234 -11.69 -0.90 -8.67
N MET A 235 -10.87 -1.04 -7.64
CA MET A 235 -9.85 -2.10 -7.58
C MET A 235 -10.50 -3.49 -7.51
N TYR A 236 -11.54 -3.66 -6.69
CA TYR A 236 -12.28 -4.92 -6.63
C TYR A 236 -12.98 -5.24 -7.96
N ALA A 237 -13.59 -4.23 -8.59
CA ALA A 237 -14.21 -4.39 -9.90
C ALA A 237 -13.19 -4.78 -10.99
N ALA A 238 -12.00 -4.17 -10.98
CA ALA A 238 -10.93 -4.52 -11.91
C ALA A 238 -10.45 -5.97 -11.74
N VAL A 239 -10.23 -6.42 -10.51
CA VAL A 239 -9.83 -7.81 -10.20
C VAL A 239 -10.90 -8.78 -10.67
N LEU A 240 -12.17 -8.54 -10.35
CA LEU A 240 -13.29 -9.36 -10.81
C LEU A 240 -13.38 -9.41 -12.33
N GLY A 241 -13.19 -8.27 -13.01
CA GLY A 241 -13.16 -8.17 -14.47
C GLY A 241 -12.04 -9.02 -15.10
N VAL A 242 -10.85 -8.99 -14.53
CA VAL A 242 -9.70 -9.81 -15.00
C VAL A 242 -10.00 -11.29 -14.81
N PHE A 243 -10.51 -11.72 -13.64
CA PHE A 243 -10.89 -13.10 -13.39
C PHE A 243 -11.97 -13.59 -14.35
N LEU A 244 -13.01 -12.80 -14.56
CA LEU A 244 -14.09 -13.11 -15.48
C LEU A 244 -13.54 -13.29 -16.92
N LEU A 245 -12.72 -12.36 -17.37
CA LEU A 245 -12.13 -12.39 -18.71
C LEU A 245 -11.25 -13.62 -18.93
N VAL A 246 -10.35 -13.93 -17.99
CA VAL A 246 -9.48 -15.11 -18.08
C VAL A 246 -10.29 -16.39 -18.07
N THR A 247 -11.32 -16.49 -17.23
CA THR A 247 -12.20 -17.67 -17.17
C THR A 247 -12.98 -17.84 -18.44
N LEU A 248 -13.54 -16.78 -19.03
CA LEU A 248 -14.24 -16.83 -20.31
C LEU A 248 -13.32 -17.27 -21.46
N LEU A 249 -12.07 -16.76 -21.47
CA LEU A 249 -11.08 -17.18 -22.46
C LEU A 249 -10.70 -18.66 -22.30
N ALA A 250 -10.49 -19.12 -21.06
CA ALA A 250 -10.20 -20.52 -20.76
C ALA A 250 -11.37 -21.45 -21.18
N ALA A 251 -12.62 -21.00 -21.00
CA ALA A 251 -13.82 -21.72 -21.39
C ALA A 251 -14.06 -21.73 -22.91
N TYR A 252 -13.69 -20.65 -23.60
CA TYR A 252 -13.95 -20.50 -25.03
C TYR A 252 -13.16 -21.50 -25.89
N MET A 253 -11.91 -21.79 -25.54
CA MET A 253 -11.05 -22.70 -26.33
C MET A 253 -11.61 -24.12 -26.47
N PRO A 254 -12.01 -24.84 -25.39
CA PRO A 254 -12.54 -26.20 -25.54
C PRO A 254 -13.87 -26.21 -26.28
N VAL A 255 -14.74 -25.22 -26.05
CA VAL A 255 -16.02 -25.11 -26.75
C VAL A 255 -15.82 -24.93 -28.27
N ARG A 256 -14.89 -24.05 -28.65
CA ARG A 256 -14.54 -23.82 -30.06
C ARG A 256 -13.97 -25.06 -30.74
N ARG A 257 -13.19 -25.86 -30.02
CA ARG A 257 -12.67 -27.15 -30.56
C ARG A 257 -13.81 -28.17 -30.81
N ALA A 258 -14.73 -28.29 -29.89
CA ALA A 258 -15.85 -29.23 -30.01
C ALA A 258 -16.78 -28.95 -31.21
N ILE A 259 -17.01 -27.67 -31.52
CA ILE A 259 -17.88 -27.25 -32.65
C ILE A 259 -17.17 -27.45 -34.01
N ARG A 260 -15.85 -27.62 -34.04
CA ARG A 260 -15.09 -27.90 -35.25
C ARG A 260 -14.96 -29.41 -35.57
N LEU A 261 -15.39 -30.27 -34.67
CA LEU A 261 -15.42 -31.72 -34.92
C LEU A 261 -16.46 -32.03 -36.02
N ASP A 262 -16.05 -32.86 -36.97
CA ASP A 262 -16.92 -33.32 -38.05
C ASP A 262 -17.98 -34.27 -37.46
N PRO A 263 -19.30 -33.97 -37.61
CA PRO A 263 -20.35 -34.82 -37.08
C PRO A 263 -20.29 -36.28 -37.55
N ALA A 264 -19.75 -36.51 -38.74
CA ALA A 264 -19.59 -37.85 -39.30
C ALA A 264 -18.57 -38.72 -38.55
N VAL A 265 -17.53 -38.09 -37.98
CA VAL A 265 -16.51 -38.79 -37.18
C VAL A 265 -17.01 -39.07 -35.77
N ALA A 266 -17.79 -38.16 -35.19
CA ALA A 266 -18.35 -38.30 -33.84
C ALA A 266 -19.40 -39.45 -33.74
N LEU A 267 -20.14 -39.74 -34.81
CA LEU A 267 -21.12 -40.81 -34.87
C LEU A 267 -20.53 -42.20 -35.23
N ARG A 268 -19.24 -42.25 -35.65
CA ARG A 268 -18.56 -43.49 -36.05
C ARG A 268 -17.68 -44.08 -34.94
N SER A 269 -17.53 -43.40 -33.82
CA SER A 269 -16.66 -43.78 -32.69
C SER A 269 -17.39 -44.51 -31.55
N GLU A 270 -18.63 -44.95 -31.77
CA GLU A 270 -19.30 -46.02 -31.03
C GLU A 270 -19.12 -47.32 -31.81
#